data_a6a4fc3caed1b83fdac9947dd675fcb4
#
_entry.id   a6a4fc3caed1b83fdac9947dd675fcb4
#
_cell.length_a   1.000
_cell.length_b   1.000
_cell.length_c   1.000
_cell.angle_alpha   90.00
_cell.angle_beta   90.00
_cell.angle_gamma   90.00
#
_symmetry.space_group_name_H-M   'P 1'
#
loop_
_entity.id
_entity.type
_entity.pdbx_description
1 polymer ?
#
loop_
_entity_poly.entity_id
_entity_poly.type
_entity_poly.pdbx_seq_one_letter_code
_entity_poly.pdbx_strand_id
1 'polypeptide(L)'
;MDGEKMSKSLGNLVFISELRKTWDVRAIRLAIVAHHYRDSWEWHDEIMPISAARLELWLAATAAPGAVDSQAALDEVRARLDDDLDTPGAVEVIDRAVERGEGVASAAKLLGVFLVGEPQR
;
A
#
# COMPACT_ATOMS: atom_id res chain seq x y z
N MET A 1 16.63 13.64 -4.73
CA MET A 1 15.53 13.35 -3.79
C MET A 1 15.93 12.38 -2.71
N ASP A 2 17.03 11.72 -2.93
CA ASP A 2 17.54 10.80 -1.91
C ASP A 2 17.77 11.52 -0.61
N GLY A 3 17.35 10.93 0.49
CA GLY A 3 17.56 11.49 1.81
C GLY A 3 16.61 12.61 2.19
N GLU A 4 15.67 12.96 1.34
CA GLU A 4 14.72 14.00 1.67
C GLU A 4 13.59 13.44 2.54
N LYS A 5 13.29 14.16 3.61
CA LYS A 5 12.19 13.75 4.48
C LYS A 5 10.85 14.14 3.88
N MET A 6 9.90 13.26 4.00
CA MET A 6 8.54 13.48 3.49
C MET A 6 7.69 14.18 4.54
N SER A 7 8.20 15.31 5.05
CA SER A 7 7.55 16.00 6.17
C SER A 7 6.96 17.35 5.81
N LYS A 8 7.33 17.92 4.67
CA LYS A 8 6.85 19.24 4.28
C LYS A 8 5.77 19.09 3.23
N SER A 9 4.57 19.57 3.54
CA SER A 9 3.41 19.31 2.70
C SER A 9 3.53 19.83 1.27
N LEU A 10 4.08 21.03 1.09
CA LEU A 10 4.24 21.57 -0.26
C LEU A 10 5.22 20.75 -1.08
N GLY A 11 6.36 20.41 -0.49
CA GLY A 11 7.34 19.58 -1.17
C GLY A 11 6.78 18.22 -1.50
N ASN A 12 5.98 17.65 -0.59
CA ASN A 12 5.37 16.35 -0.81
C ASN A 12 4.38 16.37 -1.96
N LEU A 13 3.59 17.43 -2.10
CA LEU A 13 2.63 17.52 -3.19
C LEU A 13 3.33 17.56 -4.55
N VAL A 14 4.40 18.35 -4.67
CA VAL A 14 5.15 18.42 -5.90
C VAL A 14 5.80 17.07 -6.22
N PHE A 15 6.37 16.43 -5.20
CA PHE A 15 7.04 15.16 -5.36
C PHE A 15 6.06 14.07 -5.83
N ILE A 16 4.88 14.02 -5.22
CA ILE A 16 3.87 13.03 -5.59
C ILE A 16 3.41 13.25 -7.02
N SER A 17 3.26 14.50 -7.44
CA SER A 17 2.89 14.81 -8.83
C SER A 17 3.91 14.23 -9.81
N GLU A 18 5.19 14.32 -9.48
CA GLU A 18 6.23 13.76 -10.34
C GLU A 18 6.18 12.25 -10.38
N LEU A 19 5.94 11.62 -9.23
CA LEU A 19 5.86 10.17 -9.16
C LEU A 19 4.69 9.64 -10.01
N ARG A 20 3.59 10.36 -10.03
CA ARG A 20 2.39 9.91 -10.77
C ARG A 20 2.61 9.86 -12.26
N LYS A 21 3.62 10.52 -12.77
CA LYS A 21 3.95 10.46 -14.19
C LYS A 21 4.58 9.13 -14.58
N THR A 22 5.19 8.45 -13.63
CA THR A 22 5.92 7.21 -13.89
C THR A 22 5.27 5.99 -13.24
N TRP A 23 4.68 6.16 -12.05
CA TRP A 23 4.23 5.03 -11.23
C TRP A 23 2.72 5.02 -11.07
N ASP A 24 2.17 3.81 -10.93
CA ASP A 24 0.76 3.63 -10.61
C ASP A 24 0.45 4.32 -9.29
N VAL A 25 -0.68 5.03 -9.25
CA VAL A 25 -1.12 5.73 -8.04
C VAL A 25 -1.21 4.77 -6.85
N ARG A 26 -1.62 3.53 -7.11
CA ARG A 26 -1.74 2.53 -6.04
C ARG A 26 -0.38 2.17 -5.45
N ALA A 27 0.67 2.11 -6.29
CA ALA A 27 2.02 1.86 -5.80
C ALA A 27 2.52 3.02 -4.95
N ILE A 28 2.19 4.25 -5.34
CA ILE A 28 2.55 5.42 -4.54
C ILE A 28 1.85 5.36 -3.18
N ARG A 29 0.57 5.00 -3.18
CA ARG A 29 -0.19 4.86 -1.94
C ARG A 29 0.45 3.82 -1.03
N LEU A 30 0.83 2.68 -1.59
CA LEU A 30 1.50 1.63 -0.82
C LEU A 30 2.80 2.13 -0.22
N ALA A 31 3.58 2.91 -0.97
CA ALA A 31 4.82 3.45 -0.45
C ALA A 31 4.56 4.31 0.79
N ILE A 32 3.48 5.10 0.75
CA ILE A 32 3.16 5.99 1.86
C ILE A 32 2.66 5.20 3.06
N VAL A 33 1.71 4.28 2.86
CA VAL A 33 1.11 3.56 4.00
C VAL A 33 2.03 2.51 4.59
N ALA A 34 3.12 2.18 3.92
CA ALA A 34 4.12 1.28 4.48
C ALA A 34 4.88 1.93 5.63
N HIS A 35 4.68 3.21 5.88
CA HIS A 35 5.34 3.95 6.95
C HIS A 35 4.28 4.48 7.92
N HIS A 36 4.60 4.43 9.21
CA HIS A 36 3.68 4.94 10.22
C HIS A 36 3.66 6.47 10.17
N TYR A 37 2.48 7.06 10.34
CA TYR A 37 2.33 8.52 10.22
C TYR A 37 3.16 9.29 11.25
N ARG A 38 3.50 8.67 12.37
CA ARG A 38 4.32 9.31 13.39
C ARG A 38 5.81 9.21 13.11
N ASP A 39 6.21 8.31 12.21
CA ASP A 39 7.61 8.08 11.93
C ASP A 39 8.15 9.15 11.00
N SER A 40 9.35 9.60 11.28
CA SER A 40 10.10 10.41 10.35
C SER A 40 10.88 9.47 9.44
N TRP A 41 10.71 9.58 8.13
CA TRP A 41 11.38 8.68 7.22
C TRP A 41 11.83 9.45 5.98
N GLU A 42 12.83 8.90 5.34
CA GLU A 42 13.43 9.54 4.18
C GLU A 42 13.13 8.75 2.92
N TRP A 43 12.92 9.46 1.84
CA TRP A 43 12.72 8.83 0.56
C TRP A 43 14.05 8.36 -0.01
N HIS A 44 14.05 7.19 -0.64
CA HIS A 44 15.21 6.72 -1.39
C HIS A 44 14.73 5.94 -2.62
N ASP A 45 15.68 5.67 -3.52
CA ASP A 45 15.33 5.19 -4.86
C ASP A 45 14.65 3.83 -4.89
N GLU A 46 14.82 3.03 -3.86
CA GLU A 46 14.24 1.68 -3.84
C GLU A 46 12.80 1.63 -3.39
N ILE A 47 12.28 2.71 -2.83
CA ILE A 47 10.93 2.70 -2.26
C ILE A 47 9.88 2.40 -3.32
N MET A 48 9.94 3.06 -4.48
CA MET A 48 8.93 2.83 -5.51
C MET A 48 9.06 1.46 -6.18
N PRO A 49 10.25 0.99 -6.56
CA PRO A 49 10.34 -0.37 -7.09
C PRO A 49 9.82 -1.43 -6.13
N ILE A 50 10.11 -1.29 -4.84
CA ILE A 50 9.63 -2.23 -3.83
C ILE A 50 8.11 -2.17 -3.73
N SER A 51 7.54 -0.96 -3.69
CA SER A 51 6.09 -0.80 -3.58
C SER A 51 5.37 -1.29 -4.82
N ALA A 52 5.95 -1.06 -5.99
CA ALA A 52 5.37 -1.53 -7.25
C ALA A 52 5.37 -3.07 -7.30
N ALA A 53 6.45 -3.70 -6.84
CA ALA A 53 6.52 -5.16 -6.79
C ALA A 53 5.47 -5.72 -5.82
N ARG A 54 5.29 -5.08 -4.67
CA ARG A 54 4.26 -5.48 -3.71
C ARG A 54 2.87 -5.38 -4.33
N LEU A 55 2.59 -4.28 -5.03
CA LEU A 55 1.31 -4.12 -5.72
C LEU A 55 1.06 -5.24 -6.71
N GLU A 56 2.08 -5.61 -7.49
CA GLU A 56 1.95 -6.70 -8.46
C GLU A 56 1.58 -8.01 -7.78
N LEU A 57 2.20 -8.31 -6.65
CA LEU A 57 1.88 -9.53 -5.89
C LEU A 57 0.45 -9.50 -5.38
N TRP A 58 -0.01 -8.37 -4.87
CA TRP A 58 -1.38 -8.24 -4.39
C TRP A 58 -2.38 -8.40 -5.53
N LEU A 59 -2.09 -7.78 -6.68
CA LEU A 59 -2.96 -7.89 -7.85
C LEU A 59 -3.04 -9.33 -8.35
N ALA A 60 -1.90 -10.00 -8.42
CA ALA A 60 -1.84 -11.36 -8.92
C ALA A 60 -2.63 -12.32 -8.00
N ALA A 61 -2.47 -12.18 -6.70
CA ALA A 61 -3.17 -13.04 -5.75
C ALA A 61 -4.68 -12.82 -5.82
N THR A 62 -5.11 -11.57 -5.97
CA THR A 62 -6.53 -11.22 -5.99
C THR A 62 -7.18 -11.66 -7.30
N ALA A 63 -6.46 -11.59 -8.41
CA ALA A 63 -6.99 -11.95 -9.73
C ALA A 63 -6.85 -13.44 -10.05
N ALA A 64 -6.17 -14.22 -9.22
CA ALA A 64 -5.93 -15.63 -9.49
C ALA A 64 -7.24 -16.40 -9.60
N PRO A 65 -7.36 -17.37 -10.53
CA PRO A 65 -8.58 -18.15 -10.63
C PRO A 65 -8.87 -18.88 -9.32
N GLY A 66 -10.11 -18.75 -8.84
CA GLY A 66 -10.50 -19.39 -7.59
C GLY A 66 -10.08 -18.66 -6.34
N ALA A 67 -9.46 -17.50 -6.46
CA ALA A 67 -9.06 -16.72 -5.30
C ALA A 67 -10.30 -16.26 -4.51
N VAL A 68 -10.20 -16.35 -3.19
CA VAL A 68 -11.28 -15.94 -2.29
C VAL A 68 -10.75 -14.76 -1.47
N ASP A 69 -11.58 -13.70 -1.38
CA ASP A 69 -11.23 -12.52 -0.60
C ASP A 69 -11.12 -12.89 0.88
N SER A 70 -9.99 -12.56 1.49
CA SER A 70 -9.71 -13.01 2.85
C SER A 70 -10.44 -12.16 3.89
N GLN A 71 -11.46 -12.74 4.52
CA GLN A 71 -12.16 -12.07 5.61
C GLN A 71 -11.24 -11.90 6.82
N ALA A 72 -10.37 -12.87 7.07
CA ALA A 72 -9.45 -12.79 8.19
C ALA A 72 -8.48 -11.62 8.02
N ALA A 73 -7.97 -11.43 6.80
CA ALA A 73 -7.09 -10.30 6.54
C ALA A 73 -7.82 -8.97 6.71
N LEU A 74 -9.07 -8.91 6.24
CA LEU A 74 -9.88 -7.70 6.40
C LEU A 74 -10.05 -7.35 7.88
N ASP A 75 -10.39 -8.34 8.69
CA ASP A 75 -10.61 -8.11 10.12
C ASP A 75 -9.32 -7.69 10.81
N GLU A 76 -8.20 -8.30 10.45
CA GLU A 76 -6.91 -7.95 11.04
C GLU A 76 -6.44 -6.58 10.62
N VAL A 77 -6.68 -6.19 9.37
CA VAL A 77 -6.33 -4.85 8.91
C VAL A 77 -7.12 -3.80 9.70
N ARG A 78 -8.40 -4.06 9.93
CA ARG A 78 -9.20 -3.15 10.75
C ARG A 78 -8.63 -3.01 12.15
N ALA A 79 -8.20 -4.12 12.75
CA ALA A 79 -7.61 -4.08 14.09
C ALA A 79 -6.32 -3.28 14.09
N ARG A 80 -5.50 -3.40 13.05
CA ARG A 80 -4.26 -2.63 12.96
C ARG A 80 -4.54 -1.13 12.80
N LEU A 81 -5.55 -0.78 12.00
CA LEU A 81 -5.91 0.62 11.83
C LEU A 81 -6.47 1.23 13.11
N ASP A 82 -7.16 0.41 13.92
CA ASP A 82 -7.65 0.87 15.21
C ASP A 82 -6.53 1.05 16.22
N ASP A 83 -5.38 0.43 16.00
CA ASP A 83 -4.23 0.52 16.88
C ASP A 83 -3.32 1.64 16.40
N ASP A 84 -3.73 2.89 16.66
CA ASP A 84 -2.94 4.08 16.36
C ASP A 84 -2.55 4.17 14.88
N LEU A 85 -3.49 3.76 14.01
CA LEU A 85 -3.27 3.78 12.55
C LEU A 85 -1.99 3.05 12.15
N ASP A 86 -1.86 1.81 12.62
CA ASP A 86 -0.69 0.97 12.33
C ASP A 86 -0.75 0.49 10.87
N THR A 87 -0.52 1.40 9.93
CA THR A 87 -0.57 1.05 8.52
C THR A 87 0.55 0.11 8.10
N PRO A 88 1.78 0.22 8.64
CA PRO A 88 2.80 -0.79 8.30
C PRO A 88 2.39 -2.19 8.73
N GLY A 89 1.77 -2.33 9.91
CA GLY A 89 1.28 -3.63 10.35
C GLY A 89 0.16 -4.16 9.47
N ALA A 90 -0.73 -3.26 9.02
CA ALA A 90 -1.80 -3.63 8.10
C ALA A 90 -1.24 -4.13 6.76
N VAL A 91 -0.21 -3.47 6.24
CA VAL A 91 0.44 -3.90 5.00
C VAL A 91 1.02 -5.30 5.16
N GLU A 92 1.64 -5.59 6.31
CA GLU A 92 2.19 -6.93 6.58
C GLU A 92 1.11 -8.00 6.62
N VAL A 93 -0.04 -7.68 7.21
CA VAL A 93 -1.17 -8.62 7.25
C VAL A 93 -1.58 -9.02 5.84
N ILE A 94 -1.67 -8.03 4.95
CA ILE A 94 -2.05 -8.29 3.56
C ILE A 94 -0.97 -9.12 2.85
N ASP A 95 0.31 -8.80 3.07
CA ASP A 95 1.40 -9.56 2.47
C ASP A 95 1.32 -11.03 2.85
N ARG A 96 1.02 -11.32 4.12
CA ARG A 96 0.90 -12.71 4.58
C ARG A 96 -0.27 -13.42 3.93
N ALA A 97 -1.40 -12.73 3.78
CA ALA A 97 -2.56 -13.32 3.09
C ALA A 97 -2.22 -13.65 1.65
N VAL A 98 -1.49 -12.75 0.98
CA VAL A 98 -1.04 -12.98 -0.39
C VAL A 98 -0.14 -14.22 -0.46
N GLU A 99 0.75 -14.38 0.51
CA GLU A 99 1.63 -15.56 0.56
C GLU A 99 0.83 -16.86 0.70
N ARG A 100 -0.33 -16.80 1.34
CA ARG A 100 -1.22 -17.97 1.46
C ARG A 100 -2.08 -18.18 0.22
N GLY A 101 -1.96 -17.33 -0.78
CA GLY A 101 -2.75 -17.44 -2.00
C GLY A 101 -4.16 -16.89 -1.88
N GLU A 102 -4.41 -16.06 -0.90
CA GLU A 102 -5.74 -15.47 -0.69
C GLU A 102 -5.88 -14.14 -1.41
N GLY A 103 -7.10 -13.82 -1.83
CA GLY A 103 -7.39 -12.51 -2.38
C GLY A 103 -7.43 -11.47 -1.28
N VAL A 104 -7.09 -10.22 -1.60
CA VAL A 104 -6.96 -9.18 -0.58
C VAL A 104 -7.63 -7.87 -0.99
N ALA A 105 -8.61 -7.94 -1.90
CA ALA A 105 -9.24 -6.72 -2.42
C ALA A 105 -9.88 -5.88 -1.32
N SER A 106 -10.64 -6.50 -0.41
CA SER A 106 -11.33 -5.76 0.65
C SER A 106 -10.35 -5.19 1.65
N ALA A 107 -9.35 -5.98 2.05
CA ALA A 107 -8.35 -5.51 3.01
C ALA A 107 -7.55 -4.34 2.43
N ALA A 108 -7.14 -4.44 1.17
CA ALA A 108 -6.38 -3.39 0.52
C ALA A 108 -7.21 -2.11 0.38
N LYS A 109 -8.50 -2.25 0.14
CA LYS A 109 -9.39 -1.10 -0.01
C LYS A 109 -9.42 -0.24 1.25
N LEU A 110 -9.28 -0.84 2.42
CA LEU A 110 -9.23 -0.08 3.67
C LEU A 110 -8.02 0.84 3.71
N LEU A 111 -6.96 0.51 2.99
CA LEU A 111 -5.78 1.35 2.89
C LEU A 111 -5.84 2.30 1.70
N GLY A 112 -6.95 2.29 0.97
CA GLY A 112 -7.09 3.13 -0.20
C GLY A 112 -6.44 2.56 -1.44
N VAL A 113 -6.15 1.25 -1.45
CA VAL A 113 -5.53 0.58 -2.58
C VAL A 113 -6.60 -0.29 -3.25
N PHE A 114 -7.05 0.13 -4.43
CA PHE A 114 -8.14 -0.54 -5.13
C PHE A 114 -7.57 -1.52 -6.14
N LEU A 115 -7.71 -2.81 -5.85
CA LEU A 115 -7.14 -3.87 -6.69
C LEU A 115 -8.10 -4.31 -7.80
N VAL A 116 -9.39 -4.11 -7.59
CA VAL A 116 -10.41 -4.47 -8.58
C VAL A 116 -11.47 -3.37 -8.60
N GLY A 117 -12.23 -3.30 -9.67
CA GLY A 117 -13.35 -2.38 -9.75
C GLY A 117 -12.94 -1.01 -10.25
N GLU A 118 -13.28 0.02 -9.50
CA GLU A 118 -13.14 1.40 -9.96
C GLU A 118 -11.69 1.83 -10.12
N PRO A 119 -11.41 2.66 -11.13
CA PRO A 119 -10.07 3.22 -11.27
C PRO A 119 -9.73 4.09 -10.06
N GLN A 120 -8.45 4.09 -9.73
CA GLN A 120 -7.95 4.93 -8.66
C GLN A 120 -7.93 6.39 -9.09
N ARG A 121 -8.41 7.26 -8.22
CA ARG A 121 -8.42 8.68 -8.50
C ARG A 121 -7.56 9.48 -7.56
#